data_a1f3370c22278bd7a5e9145f2a7925a7
#
_entry.id   a1f3370c22278bd7a5e9145f2a7925a7
#
_cell.length_a   1.000
_cell.length_b   1.000
_cell.length_c   1.000
_cell.angle_alpha   90.00
_cell.angle_beta   90.00
_cell.angle_gamma   90.00
#
_symmetry.space_group_name_H-M   'P 1'
#
loop_
_entity.id
_entity.type
_entity.pdbx_description
1 polymer ?
#
loop_
_entity_poly.entity_id
_entity_poly.type
_entity_poly.pdbx_seq_one_letter_code
_entity_poly.pdbx_strand_id
1 'polypeptide(L)'
;MEIFSMVLSLLSGVALFLFGMSLMGDGLKQVAGNKLEAFRYKMTNTPLKGVALGTGVTSVIQSSSATTVMVIGFVNSGMMKLKQAIGIIMGANIGTSITGWILCLSYIDGSNGIAKILSSATIAAVVAVIGTIMRMVCKRTTHKNIGNIMLGFAILMTGMQTMSGAVIPLRESKVFIDMLTMFSNPIAGILVGIAFTAVLQSASATVGVLQALSVTGILTFSSAFPIILGIGVGASCPVLISAIGANKNGKRTALVYLLNDTFGMMIWSIAFYTINAFVHFDFMDNIMSPVAIALWNTVFRLVTVCILFPFINKLEKLVCLLVKDSAEELEDEADFDLLEERLLDYPALAIGQCHRAMSGMAKKLRKNVNRAMNLLNEYQQSKFDKVQRKEDLIDKYESRLGDYLIKLTKHEMNTAQTRQVSLYLHTINDFERIGDHASYIAYMSSDMHENKTQFSEDAWDELNVVMEAVREEINLTCKAFLENDKEMAQRVAPLGMVITTLCDELKMRHVERMSSGGCGLEEGTVFTDILNSFNRIAAHCASAMVALMNSDKENMDTHIHDSKVYPSDSSEYKTYLNEYNQKYEIKKDGEHMRSMEPEEVE
;
A
#
# COMPACT_ATOMS: atom_id res chain seq x y z
N MET A 1 31.73 2.96 -38.71
CA MET A 1 30.41 3.57 -39.06
C MET A 1 29.30 2.52 -39.05
N GLU A 2 29.49 1.36 -39.68
CA GLU A 2 28.45 0.30 -39.73
C GLU A 2 27.98 -0.21 -38.35
N ILE A 3 28.93 -0.51 -37.46
CA ILE A 3 28.56 -0.98 -36.08
C ILE A 3 27.78 0.08 -35.32
N PHE A 4 28.15 1.36 -35.44
CA PHE A 4 27.44 2.46 -34.79
C PHE A 4 26.00 2.60 -35.33
N SER A 5 25.84 2.55 -36.67
CA SER A 5 24.51 2.59 -37.31
C SER A 5 23.63 1.40 -36.87
N MET A 6 24.21 0.21 -36.78
CA MET A 6 23.52 -1.00 -36.33
C MET A 6 23.08 -0.89 -34.88
N VAL A 7 23.95 -0.46 -33.96
CA VAL A 7 23.61 -0.25 -32.56
C VAL A 7 22.52 0.81 -32.42
N LEU A 8 22.62 1.91 -33.16
CA LEU A 8 21.60 2.96 -33.14
C LEU A 8 20.25 2.45 -33.67
N SER A 9 20.26 1.64 -34.74
CA SER A 9 19.06 1.02 -35.30
C SER A 9 18.41 0.02 -34.30
N LEU A 10 19.23 -0.78 -33.61
CA LEU A 10 18.76 -1.70 -32.56
C LEU A 10 18.11 -0.93 -31.40
N LEU A 11 18.78 0.11 -30.89
CA LEU A 11 18.26 0.96 -29.83
C LEU A 11 16.96 1.68 -30.24
N SER A 12 16.91 2.16 -31.49
CA SER A 12 15.70 2.77 -32.06
C SER A 12 14.54 1.75 -32.11
N GLY A 13 14.84 0.52 -32.55
CA GLY A 13 13.86 -0.58 -32.55
C GLY A 13 13.34 -0.91 -31.15
N VAL A 14 14.24 -0.98 -30.16
CA VAL A 14 13.87 -1.19 -28.75
C VAL A 14 13.00 -0.02 -28.24
N ALA A 15 13.36 1.22 -28.56
CA ALA A 15 12.59 2.40 -28.14
C ALA A 15 11.16 2.39 -28.73
N LEU A 16 11.02 2.12 -30.03
CA LEU A 16 9.73 1.98 -30.70
C LEU A 16 8.92 0.82 -30.10
N PHE A 17 9.54 -0.29 -29.85
CA PHE A 17 8.92 -1.46 -29.24
C PHE A 17 8.37 -1.13 -27.84
N LEU A 18 9.16 -0.53 -26.97
CA LEU A 18 8.77 -0.14 -25.62
C LEU A 18 7.64 0.90 -25.63
N PHE A 19 7.74 1.89 -26.51
CA PHE A 19 6.72 2.92 -26.67
C PHE A 19 5.40 2.33 -27.19
N GLY A 20 5.45 1.45 -28.21
CA GLY A 20 4.28 0.74 -28.73
C GLY A 20 3.60 -0.12 -27.67
N MET A 21 4.40 -0.85 -26.86
CA MET A 21 3.91 -1.66 -25.76
C MET A 21 3.25 -0.82 -24.66
N SER A 22 3.84 0.33 -24.31
CA SER A 22 3.25 1.26 -23.33
C SER A 22 1.92 1.83 -23.84
N LEU A 23 1.89 2.33 -25.08
CA LEU A 23 0.68 2.90 -25.67
C LEU A 23 -0.46 1.89 -25.79
N MET A 24 -0.15 0.64 -26.18
CA MET A 24 -1.10 -0.46 -26.23
C MET A 24 -1.62 -0.83 -24.83
N GLY A 25 -0.73 -0.95 -23.86
CA GLY A 25 -1.04 -1.27 -22.47
C GLY A 25 -1.93 -0.21 -21.80
N ASP A 26 -1.63 1.07 -22.02
CA ASP A 26 -2.43 2.18 -21.47
C ASP A 26 -3.82 2.24 -22.11
N GLY A 27 -3.93 2.01 -23.43
CA GLY A 27 -5.20 1.88 -24.11
C GLY A 27 -6.04 0.72 -23.55
N LEU A 28 -5.43 -0.44 -23.34
CA LEU A 28 -6.09 -1.62 -22.74
C LEU A 28 -6.55 -1.35 -21.30
N LYS A 29 -5.72 -0.69 -20.46
CA LYS A 29 -6.10 -0.29 -19.10
C LYS A 29 -7.33 0.63 -19.11
N GLN A 30 -7.37 1.61 -20.00
CA GLN A 30 -8.48 2.58 -20.09
C GLN A 30 -9.78 1.94 -20.60
N VAL A 31 -9.70 1.00 -21.53
CA VAL A 31 -10.89 0.26 -22.03
C VAL A 31 -11.40 -0.72 -20.97
N ALA A 32 -10.51 -1.36 -20.24
CA ALA A 32 -10.84 -2.36 -19.21
C ALA A 32 -11.20 -1.73 -17.84
N GLY A 33 -10.79 -0.49 -17.56
CA GLY A 33 -10.70 0.16 -16.26
C GLY A 33 -11.86 -0.09 -15.28
N ASN A 34 -13.09 0.35 -15.60
CA ASN A 34 -14.24 0.20 -14.68
C ASN A 34 -14.68 -1.27 -14.48
N LYS A 35 -14.42 -2.15 -15.46
CA LYS A 35 -14.75 -3.58 -15.32
C LYS A 35 -13.73 -4.32 -14.50
N LEU A 36 -12.46 -3.92 -14.54
CA LEU A 36 -11.38 -4.45 -13.71
C LEU A 36 -11.59 -4.14 -12.22
N GLU A 37 -12.16 -2.97 -11.90
CA GLU A 37 -12.48 -2.60 -10.51
C GLU A 37 -13.64 -3.41 -9.93
N ALA A 38 -14.69 -3.63 -10.69
CA ALA A 38 -15.83 -4.44 -10.28
C ALA A 38 -15.50 -5.94 -10.15
N PHE A 39 -14.53 -6.44 -10.94
CA PHE A 39 -14.10 -7.85 -10.93
C PHE A 39 -13.25 -8.21 -9.69
N ARG A 40 -12.61 -7.22 -9.07
CA ARG A 40 -11.73 -7.36 -7.90
C ARG A 40 -12.43 -7.92 -6.66
N TYR A 41 -13.65 -7.49 -6.37
CA TYR A 41 -14.31 -7.77 -5.09
C TYR A 41 -14.89 -9.18 -4.96
N LYS A 42 -15.24 -9.84 -6.08
CA LYS A 42 -15.92 -11.15 -6.08
C LYS A 42 -15.00 -12.37 -6.29
N MET A 43 -13.77 -12.22 -6.79
CA MET A 43 -12.97 -13.35 -7.27
C MET A 43 -11.73 -13.73 -6.43
N THR A 44 -11.41 -13.03 -5.35
CA THR A 44 -10.17 -13.27 -4.59
C THR A 44 -10.29 -14.26 -3.43
N ASN A 45 -11.46 -14.85 -3.18
CA ASN A 45 -11.70 -15.70 -2.01
C ASN A 45 -10.87 -17.01 -1.97
N THR A 46 -10.27 -17.43 -3.08
CA THR A 46 -9.40 -18.60 -3.13
C THR A 46 -8.13 -18.32 -3.93
N PRO A 47 -6.96 -18.90 -3.57
CA PRO A 47 -5.72 -18.68 -4.31
C PRO A 47 -5.82 -19.02 -5.79
N LEU A 48 -6.58 -20.06 -6.16
CA LEU A 48 -6.77 -20.46 -7.56
C LEU A 48 -7.50 -19.38 -8.37
N LYS A 49 -8.53 -18.76 -7.79
CA LYS A 49 -9.20 -17.62 -8.43
C LYS A 49 -8.26 -16.42 -8.54
N GLY A 50 -7.37 -16.24 -7.56
CA GLY A 50 -6.29 -15.27 -7.61
C GLY A 50 -5.37 -15.49 -8.81
N VAL A 51 -4.95 -16.73 -9.07
CA VAL A 51 -4.13 -17.09 -10.25
C VAL A 51 -4.87 -16.74 -11.55
N ALA A 52 -6.12 -17.13 -11.69
CA ALA A 52 -6.92 -16.81 -12.88
C ALA A 52 -7.08 -15.29 -13.07
N LEU A 53 -7.34 -14.55 -11.98
CA LEU A 53 -7.45 -13.10 -12.01
C LEU A 53 -6.12 -12.44 -12.39
N GLY A 54 -5.02 -12.84 -11.75
CA GLY A 54 -3.67 -12.32 -12.05
C GLY A 54 -3.27 -12.57 -13.50
N THR A 55 -3.56 -13.76 -14.02
CA THR A 55 -3.33 -14.10 -15.44
C THR A 55 -4.14 -13.18 -16.35
N GLY A 56 -5.43 -13.04 -16.12
CA GLY A 56 -6.32 -12.19 -16.94
C GLY A 56 -5.92 -10.71 -16.89
N VAL A 57 -5.72 -10.18 -15.68
CA VAL A 57 -5.32 -8.77 -15.49
C VAL A 57 -3.99 -8.47 -16.18
N THR A 58 -2.98 -9.32 -15.98
CA THR A 58 -1.66 -9.10 -16.58
C THR A 58 -1.70 -9.27 -18.09
N SER A 59 -2.49 -10.19 -18.62
CA SER A 59 -2.69 -10.35 -20.08
C SER A 59 -3.28 -9.10 -20.73
N VAL A 60 -4.17 -8.41 -20.00
CA VAL A 60 -4.79 -7.15 -20.45
C VAL A 60 -3.85 -5.98 -20.24
N ILE A 61 -3.27 -5.82 -19.04
CA ILE A 61 -2.38 -4.70 -18.69
C ILE A 61 -1.02 -4.82 -19.42
N GLN A 62 -0.62 -6.02 -19.84
CA GLN A 62 0.67 -6.35 -20.48
C GLN A 62 1.89 -6.04 -19.59
N SER A 63 1.70 -5.98 -18.26
CA SER A 63 2.75 -5.70 -17.28
C SER A 63 2.50 -6.43 -15.96
N SER A 64 3.31 -7.44 -15.67
CA SER A 64 3.29 -8.16 -14.39
C SER A 64 3.79 -7.27 -13.24
N SER A 65 4.76 -6.41 -13.49
CA SER A 65 5.27 -5.48 -12.49
C SER A 65 4.18 -4.48 -12.07
N ALA A 66 3.44 -3.89 -13.03
CA ALA A 66 2.33 -2.98 -12.72
C ALA A 66 1.21 -3.70 -11.97
N THR A 67 0.86 -4.93 -12.38
CA THR A 67 -0.14 -5.75 -11.65
C THR A 67 0.32 -6.02 -10.22
N THR A 68 1.60 -6.36 -10.01
CA THR A 68 2.14 -6.66 -8.68
C THR A 68 2.22 -5.40 -7.80
N VAL A 69 2.62 -4.24 -8.36
CA VAL A 69 2.63 -2.96 -7.63
C VAL A 69 1.22 -2.57 -7.17
N MET A 70 0.20 -2.80 -8.02
CA MET A 70 -1.19 -2.60 -7.64
C MET A 70 -1.59 -3.54 -6.48
N VAL A 71 -1.18 -4.81 -6.53
CA VAL A 71 -1.44 -5.79 -5.46
C VAL A 71 -0.71 -5.39 -4.17
N ILE A 72 0.52 -4.88 -4.25
CA ILE A 72 1.24 -4.30 -3.09
C ILE A 72 0.41 -3.19 -2.46
N GLY A 73 -0.15 -2.27 -3.26
CA GLY A 73 -1.03 -1.21 -2.78
C GLY A 73 -2.26 -1.75 -2.03
N PHE A 74 -2.91 -2.81 -2.54
CA PHE A 74 -4.08 -3.41 -1.87
C PHE A 74 -3.73 -4.14 -0.58
N VAL A 75 -2.59 -4.81 -0.54
CA VAL A 75 -2.12 -5.46 0.69
C VAL A 75 -1.67 -4.41 1.71
N ASN A 76 -1.02 -3.34 1.25
CA ASN A 76 -0.57 -2.23 2.08
C ASN A 76 -1.74 -1.47 2.74
N SER A 77 -2.85 -1.30 2.02
CA SER A 77 -4.09 -0.68 2.53
C SER A 77 -4.99 -1.63 3.32
N GLY A 78 -4.58 -2.89 3.52
CA GLY A 78 -5.39 -3.90 4.21
C GLY A 78 -6.62 -4.42 3.43
N MET A 79 -6.81 -3.98 2.19
CA MET A 79 -7.92 -4.44 1.35
C MET A 79 -7.76 -5.88 0.85
N MET A 80 -6.55 -6.45 0.96
CA MET A 80 -6.23 -7.80 0.48
C MET A 80 -5.28 -8.51 1.45
N LYS A 81 -5.55 -9.78 1.74
CA LYS A 81 -4.65 -10.62 2.55
C LYS A 81 -3.44 -11.08 1.70
N LEU A 82 -2.27 -11.22 2.34
CA LEU A 82 -1.03 -11.67 1.67
C LEU A 82 -1.22 -12.97 0.89
N LYS A 83 -1.94 -13.94 1.45
CA LYS A 83 -2.23 -15.22 0.78
C LYS A 83 -2.99 -15.08 -0.54
N GLN A 84 -3.90 -14.12 -0.63
CA GLN A 84 -4.63 -13.80 -1.87
C GLN A 84 -3.69 -13.17 -2.90
N ALA A 85 -2.82 -12.26 -2.44
CA ALA A 85 -1.80 -11.62 -3.25
C ALA A 85 -0.86 -12.61 -3.91
N ILE A 86 -0.41 -13.65 -3.17
CA ILE A 86 0.45 -14.72 -3.71
C ILE A 86 -0.18 -15.35 -4.95
N GLY A 87 -1.47 -15.70 -4.89
CA GLY A 87 -2.18 -16.28 -6.04
C GLY A 87 -2.20 -15.34 -7.24
N ILE A 88 -2.48 -14.06 -7.04
CA ILE A 88 -2.51 -13.06 -8.12
C ILE A 88 -1.12 -12.88 -8.75
N ILE A 89 -0.07 -12.84 -7.93
CA ILE A 89 1.32 -12.72 -8.40
C ILE A 89 1.72 -13.93 -9.25
N MET A 90 1.41 -15.15 -8.80
CA MET A 90 1.61 -16.36 -9.58
C MET A 90 0.88 -16.30 -10.93
N GLY A 91 -0.37 -15.83 -10.93
CA GLY A 91 -1.13 -15.62 -12.15
C GLY A 91 -0.55 -14.55 -13.07
N ALA A 92 -0.06 -13.44 -12.50
CA ALA A 92 0.58 -12.38 -13.25
C ALA A 92 1.81 -12.88 -14.04
N ASN A 93 2.56 -13.79 -13.45
CA ASN A 93 3.68 -14.45 -14.13
C ASN A 93 3.23 -15.25 -15.37
N ILE A 94 2.13 -16.00 -15.27
CA ILE A 94 1.56 -16.72 -16.45
C ILE A 94 1.08 -15.69 -17.50
N GLY A 95 0.39 -14.63 -17.07
CA GLY A 95 -0.16 -13.59 -17.95
C GLY A 95 0.91 -12.88 -18.80
N THR A 96 2.11 -12.73 -18.26
CA THR A 96 3.25 -12.13 -18.99
C THR A 96 3.66 -12.97 -20.21
N SER A 97 3.49 -14.28 -20.20
CA SER A 97 3.85 -15.15 -21.34
C SER A 97 3.00 -14.88 -22.58
N ILE A 98 1.78 -14.37 -22.42
CA ILE A 98 0.87 -14.04 -23.53
C ILE A 98 1.48 -12.96 -24.44
N THR A 99 2.23 -12.02 -23.85
CA THR A 99 2.93 -11.01 -24.64
C THR A 99 3.89 -11.64 -25.66
N GLY A 100 4.63 -12.68 -25.27
CA GLY A 100 5.53 -13.40 -26.18
C GLY A 100 4.80 -13.98 -27.42
N TRP A 101 3.57 -14.45 -27.25
CA TRP A 101 2.74 -14.93 -28.36
C TRP A 101 2.24 -13.79 -29.25
N ILE A 102 1.88 -12.64 -28.67
CA ILE A 102 1.52 -11.45 -29.47
C ILE A 102 2.71 -11.01 -30.32
N LEU A 103 3.92 -11.06 -29.76
CA LEU A 103 5.14 -10.71 -30.49
C LEU A 103 5.44 -11.68 -31.64
N CYS A 104 5.05 -12.95 -31.54
CA CYS A 104 5.19 -13.92 -32.64
C CYS A 104 4.45 -13.49 -33.92
N LEU A 105 3.40 -12.66 -33.79
CA LEU A 105 2.71 -12.11 -34.94
C LEU A 105 3.61 -11.23 -35.84
N SER A 106 4.70 -10.69 -35.28
CA SER A 106 5.70 -9.91 -36.03
C SER A 106 6.50 -10.76 -37.02
N TYR A 107 6.49 -12.08 -36.87
CA TYR A 107 7.30 -13.02 -37.64
C TYR A 107 6.48 -13.87 -38.63
N ILE A 108 5.23 -13.46 -38.91
CA ILE A 108 4.42 -14.11 -39.93
C ILE A 108 4.88 -13.63 -41.29
N ASP A 109 5.64 -14.49 -41.99
CA ASP A 109 6.09 -14.25 -43.35
C ASP A 109 5.09 -14.77 -44.36
N GLY A 110 4.59 -13.88 -45.20
CA GLY A 110 3.70 -14.24 -46.32
C GLY A 110 4.52 -14.47 -47.60
N SER A 111 4.92 -15.73 -47.87
CA SER A 111 5.72 -16.03 -49.06
C SER A 111 4.93 -16.14 -50.36
N ASN A 112 3.61 -16.36 -50.38
CA ASN A 112 2.82 -16.57 -51.59
C ASN A 112 1.41 -15.94 -51.54
N GLY A 113 1.03 -15.17 -52.56
CA GLY A 113 -0.32 -14.75 -52.89
C GLY A 113 -1.13 -14.11 -51.72
N ILE A 114 -2.14 -14.80 -51.24
CA ILE A 114 -3.01 -14.38 -50.13
C ILE A 114 -2.22 -14.25 -48.81
N ALA A 115 -1.17 -15.07 -48.61
CA ALA A 115 -0.32 -14.99 -47.41
C ALA A 115 0.49 -13.67 -47.30
N LYS A 116 0.74 -12.98 -48.42
CA LYS A 116 1.38 -11.65 -48.43
C LYS A 116 0.48 -10.57 -47.83
N ILE A 117 -0.83 -10.71 -47.95
CA ILE A 117 -1.82 -9.82 -47.32
C ILE A 117 -1.87 -10.02 -45.81
N LEU A 118 -1.52 -11.22 -45.34
CA LEU A 118 -1.45 -11.58 -43.90
C LEU A 118 -0.04 -11.40 -43.33
N SER A 119 0.90 -10.80 -44.07
CA SER A 119 2.23 -10.50 -43.53
C SER A 119 2.18 -9.51 -42.36
N SER A 120 3.10 -9.64 -41.41
CA SER A 120 3.16 -8.78 -40.23
C SER A 120 3.25 -7.29 -40.59
N ALA A 121 3.95 -6.93 -41.66
CA ALA A 121 4.06 -5.56 -42.15
C ALA A 121 2.73 -5.00 -42.67
N THR A 122 1.97 -5.81 -43.42
CA THR A 122 0.65 -5.43 -43.94
C THR A 122 -0.36 -5.27 -42.80
N ILE A 123 -0.38 -6.22 -41.85
CA ILE A 123 -1.24 -6.15 -40.68
C ILE A 123 -0.92 -4.89 -39.88
N ALA A 124 0.35 -4.62 -39.60
CA ALA A 124 0.78 -3.41 -38.87
C ALA A 124 0.33 -2.13 -39.59
N ALA A 125 0.50 -2.04 -40.92
CA ALA A 125 0.09 -0.89 -41.68
C ALA A 125 -1.44 -0.67 -41.66
N VAL A 126 -2.24 -1.71 -41.87
CA VAL A 126 -3.72 -1.63 -41.83
C VAL A 126 -4.19 -1.22 -40.44
N VAL A 127 -3.64 -1.85 -39.40
CA VAL A 127 -3.98 -1.55 -38.00
C VAL A 127 -3.58 -0.12 -37.64
N ALA A 128 -2.41 0.38 -38.14
CA ALA A 128 -1.99 1.77 -37.96
C ALA A 128 -2.98 2.77 -38.56
N VAL A 129 -3.41 2.54 -39.80
CA VAL A 129 -4.36 3.43 -40.50
C VAL A 129 -5.70 3.46 -39.76
N ILE A 130 -6.26 2.29 -39.44
CA ILE A 130 -7.53 2.20 -38.69
C ILE A 130 -7.40 2.86 -37.32
N GLY A 131 -6.32 2.56 -36.58
CA GLY A 131 -6.04 3.14 -35.27
C GLY A 131 -5.95 4.66 -35.30
N THR A 132 -5.26 5.22 -36.33
CA THR A 132 -5.14 6.68 -36.53
C THR A 132 -6.51 7.30 -36.79
N ILE A 133 -7.32 6.72 -37.68
CA ILE A 133 -8.65 7.19 -37.96
C ILE A 133 -9.51 7.16 -36.69
N MET A 134 -9.52 6.06 -35.96
CA MET A 134 -10.27 5.94 -34.70
C MET A 134 -9.85 6.98 -33.67
N ARG A 135 -8.57 7.21 -33.52
CA ARG A 135 -8.03 8.20 -32.58
C ARG A 135 -8.40 9.63 -32.94
N MET A 136 -8.31 9.99 -34.22
CA MET A 136 -8.51 11.38 -34.70
C MET A 136 -9.97 11.73 -34.94
N VAL A 137 -10.75 10.81 -35.49
CA VAL A 137 -12.13 11.09 -35.97
C VAL A 137 -13.19 10.72 -34.93
N CYS A 138 -13.00 9.66 -34.14
CA CYS A 138 -14.00 9.22 -33.17
C CYS A 138 -14.11 10.18 -31.98
N LYS A 139 -15.36 10.53 -31.61
CA LYS A 139 -15.63 11.41 -30.45
C LYS A 139 -15.66 10.67 -29.12
N ARG A 140 -16.04 9.39 -29.10
CA ARG A 140 -16.16 8.58 -27.88
C ARG A 140 -14.78 8.17 -27.36
N THR A 141 -14.52 8.38 -26.08
CA THR A 141 -13.24 8.04 -25.40
C THR A 141 -12.86 6.58 -25.58
N THR A 142 -13.82 5.66 -25.48
CA THR A 142 -13.58 4.22 -25.69
C THR A 142 -13.02 3.91 -27.08
N HIS A 143 -13.56 4.54 -28.13
CA HIS A 143 -13.07 4.33 -29.50
C HIS A 143 -11.67 4.95 -29.70
N LYS A 144 -11.39 6.10 -29.08
CA LYS A 144 -10.03 6.67 -29.06
C LYS A 144 -9.03 5.75 -28.40
N ASN A 145 -9.41 5.13 -27.29
CA ASN A 145 -8.56 4.18 -26.58
C ASN A 145 -8.32 2.89 -27.38
N ILE A 146 -9.33 2.40 -28.09
CA ILE A 146 -9.16 1.29 -29.06
C ILE A 146 -8.19 1.72 -30.17
N GLY A 147 -8.31 2.95 -30.67
CA GLY A 147 -7.35 3.54 -31.60
C GLY A 147 -5.91 3.56 -31.06
N ASN A 148 -5.71 3.89 -29.78
CA ASN A 148 -4.41 3.85 -29.12
C ASN A 148 -3.88 2.42 -29.03
N ILE A 149 -4.72 1.42 -28.72
CA ILE A 149 -4.34 0.00 -28.72
C ILE A 149 -3.81 -0.42 -30.09
N MET A 150 -4.55 -0.07 -31.15
CA MET A 150 -4.19 -0.42 -32.51
C MET A 150 -2.89 0.28 -32.95
N LEU A 151 -2.73 1.57 -32.64
CA LEU A 151 -1.50 2.31 -32.93
C LEU A 151 -0.31 1.75 -32.15
N GLY A 152 -0.51 1.46 -30.85
CA GLY A 152 0.51 0.85 -30.02
C GLY A 152 0.97 -0.50 -30.58
N PHE A 153 0.04 -1.35 -31.01
CA PHE A 153 0.34 -2.61 -31.68
C PHE A 153 1.15 -2.42 -32.98
N ALA A 154 0.75 -1.48 -33.83
CA ALA A 154 1.45 -1.20 -35.07
C ALA A 154 2.90 -0.69 -34.83
N ILE A 155 3.08 0.23 -33.88
CA ILE A 155 4.41 0.76 -33.50
C ILE A 155 5.27 -0.36 -32.90
N LEU A 156 4.71 -1.21 -32.05
CA LEU A 156 5.37 -2.38 -31.50
C LEU A 156 5.88 -3.32 -32.57
N MET A 157 5.04 -3.65 -33.58
CA MET A 157 5.40 -4.47 -34.71
C MET A 157 6.52 -3.85 -35.55
N THR A 158 6.47 -2.53 -35.76
CA THR A 158 7.53 -1.79 -36.46
C THR A 158 8.86 -1.84 -35.67
N GLY A 159 8.80 -1.65 -34.36
CA GLY A 159 9.95 -1.78 -33.46
C GLY A 159 10.59 -3.17 -33.53
N MET A 160 9.79 -4.23 -33.50
CA MET A 160 10.26 -5.62 -33.67
C MET A 160 10.96 -5.85 -35.02
N GLN A 161 10.37 -5.38 -36.10
CA GLN A 161 10.99 -5.47 -37.44
C GLN A 161 12.30 -4.69 -37.53
N THR A 162 12.35 -3.50 -36.95
CA THR A 162 13.56 -2.68 -36.89
C THR A 162 14.68 -3.38 -36.10
N MET A 163 14.35 -3.96 -34.93
CA MET A 163 15.31 -4.77 -34.15
C MET A 163 15.80 -5.97 -34.92
N SER A 164 14.89 -6.74 -35.52
CA SER A 164 15.24 -7.93 -36.30
C SER A 164 16.14 -7.57 -37.48
N GLY A 165 15.82 -6.49 -38.21
CA GLY A 165 16.65 -6.00 -39.33
C GLY A 165 18.04 -5.56 -38.88
N ALA A 166 18.14 -4.91 -37.71
CA ALA A 166 19.42 -4.45 -37.17
C ALA A 166 20.35 -5.59 -36.75
N VAL A 167 19.82 -6.74 -36.31
CA VAL A 167 20.64 -7.86 -35.83
C VAL A 167 21.01 -8.88 -36.91
N ILE A 168 20.37 -8.88 -38.08
CA ILE A 168 20.69 -9.80 -39.18
C ILE A 168 22.18 -9.76 -39.58
N PRO A 169 22.85 -8.60 -39.71
CA PRO A 169 24.29 -8.54 -40.06
C PRO A 169 25.19 -9.19 -39.01
N LEU A 170 24.74 -9.33 -37.75
CA LEU A 170 25.51 -9.98 -36.68
C LEU A 170 25.71 -11.48 -36.91
N ARG A 171 24.93 -12.08 -37.80
CA ARG A 171 25.02 -13.50 -38.16
C ARG A 171 26.42 -13.90 -38.64
N GLU A 172 27.14 -12.98 -39.26
CA GLU A 172 28.49 -13.22 -39.81
C GLU A 172 29.60 -12.75 -38.84
N SER A 173 29.24 -12.10 -37.74
CA SER A 173 30.18 -11.58 -36.76
C SER A 173 30.70 -12.68 -35.84
N LYS A 174 31.96 -13.06 -35.97
CA LYS A 174 32.60 -14.04 -35.09
C LYS A 174 32.55 -13.66 -33.63
N VAL A 175 32.77 -12.37 -33.32
CA VAL A 175 32.70 -11.84 -31.93
C VAL A 175 31.32 -12.03 -31.34
N PHE A 176 30.26 -11.82 -32.14
CA PHE A 176 28.88 -12.02 -31.67
C PHE A 176 28.54 -13.50 -31.44
N ILE A 177 29.01 -14.37 -32.35
CA ILE A 177 28.85 -15.82 -32.22
C ILE A 177 29.56 -16.32 -30.95
N ASP A 178 30.80 -15.91 -30.72
CA ASP A 178 31.57 -16.29 -29.54
C ASP A 178 30.92 -15.79 -28.26
N MET A 179 30.36 -14.57 -28.27
CA MET A 179 29.59 -14.04 -27.13
C MET A 179 28.31 -14.83 -26.85
N LEU A 180 27.53 -15.21 -27.87
CA LEU A 180 26.34 -16.05 -27.70
C LEU A 180 26.69 -17.44 -27.19
N THR A 181 27.85 -17.98 -27.61
CA THR A 181 28.34 -19.28 -27.14
C THR A 181 28.70 -19.26 -25.66
N MET A 182 29.23 -18.14 -25.14
CA MET A 182 29.45 -17.97 -23.70
C MET A 182 28.14 -18.10 -22.88
N PHE A 183 26.99 -17.71 -23.44
CA PHE A 183 25.70 -17.81 -22.77
C PHE A 183 25.16 -19.23 -22.75
N SER A 184 25.77 -20.19 -23.45
CA SER A 184 25.48 -21.62 -23.30
C SER A 184 25.92 -22.16 -21.94
N ASN A 185 26.82 -21.45 -21.23
CA ASN A 185 27.03 -21.70 -19.81
C ASN A 185 25.76 -21.28 -19.03
N PRO A 186 25.10 -22.20 -18.30
CA PRO A 186 23.83 -21.90 -17.61
C PRO A 186 23.91 -20.71 -16.67
N ILE A 187 25.00 -20.59 -15.92
CA ILE A 187 25.17 -19.51 -14.95
C ILE A 187 25.32 -18.17 -15.66
N ALA A 188 26.17 -18.11 -16.70
CA ALA A 188 26.39 -16.89 -17.47
C ALA A 188 25.10 -16.43 -18.16
N GLY A 189 24.36 -17.34 -18.81
CA GLY A 189 23.10 -17.05 -19.47
C GLY A 189 22.03 -16.54 -18.50
N ILE A 190 21.89 -17.18 -17.33
CA ILE A 190 20.95 -16.72 -16.28
C ILE A 190 21.31 -15.30 -15.80
N LEU A 191 22.59 -15.05 -15.49
CA LEU A 191 23.03 -13.73 -15.03
C LEU A 191 22.79 -12.64 -16.08
N VAL A 192 23.03 -12.93 -17.35
CA VAL A 192 22.72 -12.01 -18.46
C VAL A 192 21.22 -11.77 -18.56
N GLY A 193 20.37 -12.81 -18.45
CA GLY A 193 18.93 -12.67 -18.43
C GLY A 193 18.44 -11.78 -17.27
N ILE A 194 18.98 -11.97 -16.07
CA ILE A 194 18.69 -11.15 -14.89
C ILE A 194 19.11 -9.68 -15.13
N ALA A 195 20.38 -9.47 -15.47
CA ALA A 195 20.94 -8.13 -15.60
C ALA A 195 20.24 -7.33 -16.72
N PHE A 196 20.05 -7.95 -17.88
CA PHE A 196 19.40 -7.30 -19.02
C PHE A 196 17.94 -6.94 -18.72
N THR A 197 17.19 -7.85 -18.09
CA THR A 197 15.81 -7.58 -17.70
C THR A 197 15.70 -6.55 -16.59
N ALA A 198 16.64 -6.53 -15.64
CA ALA A 198 16.68 -5.52 -14.59
C ALA A 198 16.91 -4.10 -15.17
N VAL A 199 17.78 -3.99 -16.19
CA VAL A 199 18.04 -2.72 -16.90
C VAL A 199 16.80 -2.27 -17.71
N LEU A 200 16.20 -3.18 -18.49
CA LEU A 200 14.98 -2.89 -19.27
C LEU A 200 13.73 -2.74 -18.41
N GLN A 201 13.74 -3.21 -17.17
CA GLN A 201 12.62 -3.23 -16.23
C GLN A 201 11.35 -3.90 -16.80
N SER A 202 11.50 -4.76 -17.80
CA SER A 202 10.40 -5.39 -18.54
C SER A 202 10.77 -6.79 -19.03
N ALA A 203 10.12 -7.81 -18.46
CA ALA A 203 10.24 -9.19 -18.91
C ALA A 203 9.83 -9.35 -20.39
N SER A 204 8.71 -8.73 -20.77
CA SER A 204 8.20 -8.80 -22.14
C SER A 204 9.17 -8.16 -23.16
N ALA A 205 9.82 -7.07 -22.78
CA ALA A 205 10.82 -6.43 -23.63
C ALA A 205 12.03 -7.35 -23.85
N THR A 206 12.53 -7.99 -22.79
CA THR A 206 13.64 -8.93 -22.90
C THR A 206 13.29 -10.13 -23.78
N VAL A 207 12.08 -10.70 -23.63
CA VAL A 207 11.57 -11.76 -24.52
C VAL A 207 11.53 -11.27 -25.97
N GLY A 208 11.05 -10.05 -26.21
CA GLY A 208 10.99 -9.47 -27.56
C GLY A 208 12.39 -9.31 -28.19
N VAL A 209 13.37 -8.81 -27.44
CA VAL A 209 14.76 -8.71 -27.91
C VAL A 209 15.32 -10.12 -28.21
N LEU A 210 15.06 -11.09 -27.34
CA LEU A 210 15.51 -12.48 -27.55
C LEU A 210 14.87 -13.10 -28.81
N GLN A 211 13.57 -12.84 -29.06
CA GLN A 211 12.90 -13.24 -30.29
C GLN A 211 13.49 -12.53 -31.53
N ALA A 212 13.82 -11.23 -31.45
CA ALA A 212 14.48 -10.53 -32.53
C ALA A 212 15.87 -11.14 -32.85
N LEU A 213 16.65 -11.45 -31.81
CA LEU A 213 17.94 -12.12 -31.95
C LEU A 213 17.79 -13.52 -32.57
N SER A 214 16.73 -14.25 -32.28
CA SER A 214 16.51 -15.60 -32.82
C SER A 214 16.39 -15.62 -34.36
N VAL A 215 15.99 -14.51 -34.98
CA VAL A 215 15.89 -14.37 -36.45
C VAL A 215 17.27 -14.44 -37.12
N THR A 216 18.34 -14.17 -36.39
CA THR A 216 19.70 -14.36 -36.92
C THR A 216 20.00 -15.81 -37.28
N GLY A 217 19.27 -16.79 -36.75
CA GLY A 217 19.50 -18.22 -36.99
C GLY A 217 20.74 -18.78 -36.30
N ILE A 218 21.32 -18.05 -35.31
CA ILE A 218 22.50 -18.48 -34.57
C ILE A 218 22.12 -18.86 -33.13
N LEU A 219 21.04 -18.30 -32.61
CA LEU A 219 20.64 -18.48 -31.23
C LEU A 219 20.14 -19.94 -31.02
N THR A 220 20.94 -20.73 -30.30
CA THR A 220 20.60 -22.12 -29.97
C THR A 220 19.74 -22.20 -28.70
N PHE A 221 19.09 -23.36 -28.48
CA PHE A 221 18.37 -23.61 -27.25
C PHE A 221 19.28 -23.49 -26.02
N SER A 222 20.51 -24.03 -26.11
CA SER A 222 21.49 -23.97 -25.02
C SER A 222 21.85 -22.56 -24.59
N SER A 223 21.84 -21.59 -25.52
CA SER A 223 22.11 -20.17 -25.21
C SER A 223 20.86 -19.41 -24.77
N ALA A 224 19.70 -19.69 -25.38
CA ALA A 224 18.46 -18.96 -25.11
C ALA A 224 17.79 -19.36 -23.79
N PHE A 225 17.78 -20.65 -23.48
CA PHE A 225 17.04 -21.19 -22.35
C PHE A 225 17.51 -20.63 -20.99
N PRO A 226 18.83 -20.57 -20.68
CA PRO A 226 19.27 -19.97 -19.41
C PRO A 226 18.94 -18.48 -19.32
N ILE A 227 18.94 -17.76 -20.44
CA ILE A 227 18.51 -16.34 -20.45
C ILE A 227 17.02 -16.25 -20.08
N ILE A 228 16.16 -17.10 -20.66
CA ILE A 228 14.73 -17.16 -20.34
C ILE A 228 14.50 -17.39 -18.83
N LEU A 229 15.28 -18.29 -18.22
CA LEU A 229 15.19 -18.56 -16.77
C LEU A 229 15.52 -17.32 -15.92
N GLY A 230 16.48 -16.51 -16.37
CA GLY A 230 16.89 -15.28 -15.67
C GLY A 230 15.90 -14.12 -15.77
N ILE A 231 15.08 -14.08 -16.83
CA ILE A 231 14.15 -12.95 -17.12
C ILE A 231 13.21 -12.65 -15.94
N GLY A 232 12.63 -13.66 -15.31
CA GLY A 232 11.69 -13.50 -14.22
C GLY A 232 12.30 -12.79 -13.02
N VAL A 233 13.48 -13.23 -12.61
CA VAL A 233 14.21 -12.63 -11.48
C VAL A 233 14.58 -11.17 -11.77
N GLY A 234 15.04 -10.86 -12.98
CA GLY A 234 15.33 -9.47 -13.38
C GLY A 234 14.09 -8.57 -13.35
N ALA A 235 12.92 -9.11 -13.72
CA ALA A 235 11.66 -8.38 -13.72
C ALA A 235 11.13 -8.03 -12.30
N SER A 236 11.70 -8.60 -11.25
CA SER A 236 11.37 -8.26 -9.87
C SER A 236 11.96 -6.92 -9.40
N CYS A 237 13.00 -6.41 -10.06
CA CYS A 237 13.67 -5.16 -9.67
C CYS A 237 12.72 -3.95 -9.51
N PRO A 238 11.86 -3.58 -10.48
CA PRO A 238 10.95 -2.45 -10.33
C PRO A 238 9.92 -2.67 -9.22
N VAL A 239 9.51 -3.92 -8.98
CA VAL A 239 8.59 -4.29 -7.90
C VAL A 239 9.24 -4.10 -6.53
N LEU A 240 10.49 -4.52 -6.37
CA LEU A 240 11.25 -4.33 -5.13
C LEU A 240 11.50 -2.85 -4.84
N ILE A 241 11.83 -2.07 -5.86
CA ILE A 241 12.01 -0.61 -5.72
C ILE A 241 10.70 0.05 -5.27
N SER A 242 9.56 -0.33 -5.85
CA SER A 242 8.24 0.22 -5.46
C SER A 242 7.83 -0.11 -4.03
N ALA A 243 8.40 -1.16 -3.43
CA ALA A 243 8.11 -1.59 -2.08
C ALA A 243 8.99 -0.93 -1.00
N ILE A 244 9.94 -0.07 -1.36
CA ILE A 244 10.87 0.55 -0.40
C ILE A 244 10.12 1.34 0.68
N GLY A 245 9.09 2.12 0.30
CA GLY A 245 8.24 2.89 1.22
C GLY A 245 7.01 2.15 1.76
N ALA A 246 6.78 0.89 1.35
CA ALA A 246 5.60 0.14 1.76
C ALA A 246 5.71 -0.39 3.19
N ASN A 247 4.56 -0.69 3.82
CA ASN A 247 4.51 -1.40 5.09
C ASN A 247 5.05 -2.84 4.95
N LYS A 248 5.13 -3.59 6.06
CA LYS A 248 5.71 -4.93 6.07
C LYS A 248 4.99 -5.90 5.12
N ASN A 249 3.67 -5.85 5.06
CA ASN A 249 2.90 -6.72 4.18
C ASN A 249 3.08 -6.36 2.69
N GLY A 250 3.25 -5.08 2.38
CA GLY A 250 3.65 -4.63 1.04
C GLY A 250 5.06 -5.14 0.66
N LYS A 251 6.03 -5.07 1.58
CA LYS A 251 7.38 -5.63 1.39
C LYS A 251 7.36 -7.16 1.23
N ARG A 252 6.55 -7.87 2.04
CA ARG A 252 6.33 -9.31 1.88
C ARG A 252 5.78 -9.65 0.51
N THR A 253 4.83 -8.86 0.03
CA THR A 253 4.22 -9.04 -1.30
C THR A 253 5.25 -8.89 -2.42
N ALA A 254 6.14 -7.91 -2.35
CA ALA A 254 7.24 -7.74 -3.31
C ALA A 254 8.24 -8.91 -3.26
N LEU A 255 8.57 -9.39 -2.06
CA LEU A 255 9.42 -10.57 -1.87
C LEU A 255 8.80 -11.84 -2.44
N VAL A 256 7.48 -12.00 -2.37
CA VAL A 256 6.77 -13.13 -3.02
C VAL A 256 7.05 -13.17 -4.51
N TYR A 257 7.02 -12.00 -5.20
CA TYR A 257 7.31 -11.95 -6.64
C TYR A 257 8.74 -12.40 -6.93
N LEU A 258 9.73 -11.86 -6.21
CA LEU A 258 11.14 -12.27 -6.34
C LEU A 258 11.34 -13.76 -6.05
N LEU A 259 10.79 -14.27 -4.94
CA LEU A 259 10.98 -15.66 -4.52
C LEU A 259 10.30 -16.64 -5.46
N ASN A 260 9.10 -16.30 -5.98
CA ASN A 260 8.42 -17.14 -6.96
C ASN A 260 9.31 -17.37 -8.21
N ASP A 261 9.89 -16.31 -8.75
CA ASP A 261 10.72 -16.41 -9.96
C ASP A 261 12.09 -17.01 -9.65
N THR A 262 12.68 -16.72 -8.49
CA THR A 262 13.93 -17.33 -8.04
C THR A 262 13.79 -18.83 -7.84
N PHE A 263 12.74 -19.29 -7.16
CA PHE A 263 12.49 -20.71 -6.98
C PHE A 263 12.18 -21.40 -8.32
N GLY A 264 11.39 -20.76 -9.19
CA GLY A 264 11.15 -21.26 -10.54
C GLY A 264 12.47 -21.44 -11.31
N MET A 265 13.32 -20.42 -11.34
CA MET A 265 14.63 -20.48 -11.96
C MET A 265 15.51 -21.61 -11.38
N MET A 266 15.58 -21.73 -10.06
CA MET A 266 16.37 -22.78 -9.39
C MET A 266 15.84 -24.20 -9.71
N ILE A 267 14.53 -24.42 -9.59
CA ILE A 267 13.91 -25.73 -9.86
C ILE A 267 14.19 -26.15 -11.31
N TRP A 268 13.95 -25.26 -12.27
CA TRP A 268 14.18 -25.54 -13.67
C TRP A 268 15.67 -25.74 -13.99
N SER A 269 16.55 -24.92 -13.44
CA SER A 269 17.98 -25.06 -13.64
C SER A 269 18.48 -26.42 -13.13
N ILE A 270 18.13 -26.77 -11.89
CA ILE A 270 18.56 -28.04 -11.30
C ILE A 270 17.94 -29.23 -12.06
N ALA A 271 16.61 -29.24 -12.23
CA ALA A 271 15.93 -30.37 -12.87
C ALA A 271 16.37 -30.56 -14.34
N PHE A 272 16.31 -29.46 -15.13
CA PHE A 272 16.60 -29.53 -16.55
C PHE A 272 18.05 -29.94 -16.84
N TYR A 273 19.02 -29.26 -16.21
CA TYR A 273 20.44 -29.54 -16.47
C TYR A 273 20.89 -30.87 -15.86
N THR A 274 20.29 -31.30 -14.73
CA THR A 274 20.54 -32.66 -14.20
C THR A 274 20.03 -33.72 -15.18
N ILE A 275 18.79 -33.59 -15.67
CA ILE A 275 18.23 -34.54 -16.64
C ILE A 275 19.06 -34.54 -17.93
N ASN A 276 19.44 -33.33 -18.42
CA ASN A 276 20.25 -33.22 -19.63
C ASN A 276 21.63 -33.88 -19.49
N ALA A 277 22.22 -33.86 -18.29
CA ALA A 277 23.52 -34.51 -18.04
C ALA A 277 23.45 -36.04 -18.20
N PHE A 278 22.26 -36.66 -17.99
CA PHE A 278 22.05 -38.10 -18.18
C PHE A 278 21.47 -38.47 -19.54
N VAL A 279 20.55 -37.66 -20.08
CA VAL A 279 19.78 -37.97 -21.29
C VAL A 279 20.44 -37.39 -22.53
N HIS A 280 21.24 -36.33 -22.41
CA HIS A 280 21.90 -35.64 -23.53
C HIS A 280 20.89 -35.22 -24.61
N PHE A 281 20.06 -34.24 -24.33
CA PHE A 281 19.00 -33.79 -25.24
C PHE A 281 19.57 -33.27 -26.57
N ASP A 282 19.24 -33.91 -27.67
CA ASP A 282 19.67 -33.53 -29.03
C ASP A 282 19.20 -32.12 -29.46
N PHE A 283 18.11 -31.63 -28.85
CA PHE A 283 17.58 -30.30 -29.18
C PHE A 283 18.37 -29.13 -28.58
N MET A 284 19.38 -29.37 -27.74
CA MET A 284 20.19 -28.31 -27.13
C MET A 284 20.89 -27.45 -28.18
N ASP A 285 21.31 -28.03 -29.28
CA ASP A 285 21.99 -27.35 -30.38
C ASP A 285 21.05 -26.84 -31.47
N ASN A 286 19.74 -27.11 -31.33
CA ASN A 286 18.75 -26.65 -32.30
C ASN A 286 18.58 -25.13 -32.21
N ILE A 287 18.42 -24.48 -33.34
CA ILE A 287 18.17 -23.06 -33.47
C ILE A 287 16.78 -22.72 -32.87
N MET A 288 16.71 -21.75 -31.98
CA MET A 288 15.47 -21.30 -31.41
C MET A 288 14.75 -20.35 -32.37
N SER A 289 13.49 -20.66 -32.68
CA SER A 289 12.60 -19.73 -33.39
C SER A 289 11.90 -18.79 -32.40
N PRO A 290 11.37 -17.63 -32.87
CA PRO A 290 10.55 -16.76 -32.02
C PRO A 290 9.39 -17.47 -31.32
N VAL A 291 8.74 -18.42 -32.01
CA VAL A 291 7.65 -19.25 -31.47
C VAL A 291 8.16 -20.19 -30.38
N ALA A 292 9.34 -20.81 -30.58
CA ALA A 292 9.96 -21.68 -29.58
C ALA A 292 10.30 -20.90 -28.30
N ILE A 293 10.77 -19.67 -28.40
CA ILE A 293 11.04 -18.78 -27.26
C ILE A 293 9.74 -18.49 -26.49
N ALA A 294 8.64 -18.13 -27.19
CA ALA A 294 7.35 -17.89 -26.57
C ALA A 294 6.82 -19.16 -25.87
N LEU A 295 6.94 -20.32 -26.53
CA LEU A 295 6.50 -21.60 -25.96
C LEU A 295 7.26 -21.94 -24.67
N TRP A 296 8.61 -21.90 -24.72
CA TRP A 296 9.41 -22.25 -23.56
C TRP A 296 9.25 -21.24 -22.41
N ASN A 297 9.08 -19.95 -22.69
CA ASN A 297 8.73 -18.96 -21.67
C ASN A 297 7.36 -19.26 -21.04
N THR A 298 6.38 -19.72 -21.82
CA THR A 298 5.05 -20.10 -21.31
C THR A 298 5.12 -21.39 -20.48
N VAL A 299 5.81 -22.41 -20.98
CA VAL A 299 5.99 -23.69 -20.27
C VAL A 299 6.72 -23.47 -18.96
N PHE A 300 7.81 -22.69 -18.97
CA PHE A 300 8.56 -22.31 -17.76
C PHE A 300 7.65 -21.71 -16.70
N ARG A 301 6.88 -20.68 -17.04
CA ARG A 301 6.02 -19.96 -16.10
C ARG A 301 4.85 -20.82 -15.62
N LEU A 302 4.18 -21.50 -16.52
CA LEU A 302 3.02 -22.35 -16.19
C LEU A 302 3.41 -23.48 -15.25
N VAL A 303 4.46 -24.23 -15.59
CA VAL A 303 4.94 -25.37 -14.79
C VAL A 303 5.49 -24.89 -13.45
N THR A 304 6.21 -23.76 -13.42
CA THR A 304 6.66 -23.14 -12.16
C THR A 304 5.48 -22.86 -11.23
N VAL A 305 4.41 -22.25 -11.75
CA VAL A 305 3.21 -21.96 -10.94
C VAL A 305 2.55 -23.25 -10.50
N CYS A 306 2.41 -24.26 -11.37
CA CYS A 306 1.83 -25.57 -10.99
C CYS A 306 2.64 -26.25 -9.86
N ILE A 307 3.96 -26.17 -9.89
CA ILE A 307 4.83 -26.75 -8.86
C ILE A 307 4.75 -25.96 -7.55
N LEU A 308 4.76 -24.62 -7.61
CA LEU A 308 4.80 -23.76 -6.41
C LEU A 308 3.42 -23.56 -5.79
N PHE A 309 2.32 -23.71 -6.55
CA PHE A 309 0.96 -23.49 -6.06
C PHE A 309 0.60 -24.28 -4.80
N PRO A 310 0.92 -25.59 -4.65
CA PRO A 310 0.67 -26.32 -3.42
C PRO A 310 1.46 -25.77 -2.20
N PHE A 311 2.52 -25.02 -2.45
CA PHE A 311 3.41 -24.49 -1.42
C PHE A 311 3.11 -23.03 -1.03
N ILE A 312 1.99 -22.45 -1.45
CA ILE A 312 1.59 -21.06 -1.13
C ILE A 312 1.71 -20.77 0.37
N ASN A 313 1.22 -21.68 1.23
CA ASN A 313 1.28 -21.51 2.68
C ASN A 313 2.73 -21.52 3.21
N LYS A 314 3.63 -22.27 2.56
CA LYS A 314 5.06 -22.27 2.95
C LYS A 314 5.75 -21.02 2.46
N LEU A 315 5.41 -20.53 1.27
CA LEU A 315 5.92 -19.28 0.73
C LEU A 315 5.49 -18.08 1.59
N GLU A 316 4.21 -18.05 2.01
CA GLU A 316 3.70 -17.05 2.96
C GLU A 316 4.49 -17.06 4.27
N LYS A 317 4.69 -18.23 4.89
CA LYS A 317 5.49 -18.37 6.10
C LYS A 317 6.94 -17.92 5.90
N LEU A 318 7.53 -18.22 4.75
CA LEU A 318 8.91 -17.83 4.44
C LEU A 318 9.06 -16.30 4.37
N VAL A 319 8.15 -15.61 3.66
CA VAL A 319 8.23 -14.14 3.56
C VAL A 319 7.94 -13.46 4.91
N CYS A 320 7.06 -14.04 5.75
CA CYS A 320 6.83 -13.58 7.11
C CYS A 320 8.06 -13.80 8.02
N LEU A 321 8.83 -14.87 7.78
CA LEU A 321 10.09 -15.11 8.49
C LEU A 321 11.19 -14.12 8.09
N LEU A 322 11.26 -13.78 6.80
CA LEU A 322 12.24 -12.82 6.26
C LEU A 322 11.93 -11.38 6.67
N VAL A 323 10.65 -11.01 6.69
CA VAL A 323 10.16 -9.70 7.14
C VAL A 323 9.32 -9.94 8.38
N LYS A 324 9.96 -9.89 9.55
CA LYS A 324 9.33 -10.19 10.84
C LYS A 324 8.43 -9.05 11.30
N ASP A 325 7.31 -9.40 11.94
CA ASP A 325 6.49 -8.46 12.68
C ASP A 325 7.19 -8.09 14.01
N SER A 326 6.91 -6.88 14.52
CA SER A 326 7.26 -6.55 15.89
C SER A 326 6.23 -7.18 16.84
N ALA A 327 6.61 -7.38 18.11
CA ALA A 327 5.66 -7.87 19.12
C ALA A 327 4.41 -6.99 19.22
N GLU A 328 4.58 -5.66 19.06
CA GLU A 328 3.51 -4.66 19.10
C GLU A 328 2.52 -4.81 17.93
N GLU A 329 3.00 -5.18 16.72
CA GLU A 329 2.14 -5.42 15.55
C GLU A 329 1.37 -6.75 15.65
N LEU A 330 1.92 -7.76 16.30
CA LEU A 330 1.22 -9.02 16.56
C LEU A 330 0.05 -8.82 17.53
N GLU A 331 0.22 -7.94 18.56
CA GLU A 331 -0.88 -7.54 19.45
C GLU A 331 -1.97 -6.74 18.70
N ASP A 332 -1.56 -5.88 17.76
CA ASP A 332 -2.49 -5.07 16.97
C ASP A 332 -3.38 -5.94 16.06
N GLU A 333 -2.83 -6.98 15.44
CA GLU A 333 -3.61 -7.92 14.61
C GLU A 333 -4.50 -8.84 15.46
N ALA A 334 -4.06 -9.25 16.66
CA ALA A 334 -4.83 -10.08 17.55
C ALA A 334 -6.16 -9.44 17.99
N ASP A 335 -6.20 -8.12 18.16
CA ASP A 335 -7.45 -7.40 18.49
C ASP A 335 -8.50 -7.50 17.36
N PHE A 336 -8.06 -7.53 16.08
CA PHE A 336 -8.98 -7.66 14.95
C PHE A 336 -9.44 -9.10 14.71
N ASP A 337 -8.64 -10.09 15.07
CA ASP A 337 -9.02 -11.51 14.99
C ASP A 337 -10.15 -11.86 15.98
N LEU A 338 -10.40 -11.01 16.99
CA LEU A 338 -11.55 -11.14 17.87
C LEU A 338 -12.89 -10.90 17.14
N LEU A 339 -12.91 -10.11 16.06
CA LEU A 339 -14.13 -9.71 15.35
C LEU A 339 -14.55 -10.80 14.32
N GLU A 340 -14.89 -11.98 14.83
CA GLU A 340 -15.31 -13.10 14.00
C GLU A 340 -16.75 -12.95 13.50
N GLU A 341 -16.98 -13.03 12.18
CA GLU A 341 -18.33 -12.94 11.59
C GLU A 341 -19.29 -14.02 12.10
N ARG A 342 -18.77 -15.19 12.53
CA ARG A 342 -19.58 -16.28 13.13
C ARG A 342 -20.28 -15.89 14.44
N LEU A 343 -19.75 -14.88 15.14
CA LEU A 343 -20.31 -14.42 16.42
C LEU A 343 -21.45 -13.43 16.23
N LEU A 344 -21.70 -12.95 15.02
CA LEU A 344 -22.82 -12.04 14.73
C LEU A 344 -24.19 -12.67 15.05
N ASP A 345 -24.31 -14.00 14.93
CA ASP A 345 -25.52 -14.74 15.32
C ASP A 345 -25.72 -14.80 16.85
N TYR A 346 -24.72 -14.38 17.64
CA TYR A 346 -24.73 -14.33 19.09
C TYR A 346 -24.42 -12.91 19.60
N PRO A 347 -25.35 -11.95 19.55
CA PRO A 347 -25.08 -10.54 19.78
C PRO A 347 -24.36 -10.21 21.09
N ALA A 348 -24.67 -10.91 22.17
CA ALA A 348 -24.02 -10.70 23.47
C ALA A 348 -22.50 -11.02 23.41
N LEU A 349 -22.11 -12.07 22.69
CA LEU A 349 -20.70 -12.44 22.50
C LEU A 349 -20.00 -11.48 21.56
N ALA A 350 -20.65 -11.10 20.45
CA ALA A 350 -20.15 -10.14 19.49
C ALA A 350 -19.85 -8.77 20.14
N ILE A 351 -20.78 -8.26 20.96
CA ILE A 351 -20.61 -7.02 21.74
C ILE A 351 -19.43 -7.12 22.70
N GLY A 352 -19.27 -8.27 23.37
CA GLY A 352 -18.13 -8.51 24.27
C GLY A 352 -16.79 -8.49 23.52
N GLN A 353 -16.73 -8.99 22.28
CA GLN A 353 -15.53 -8.91 21.43
C GLN A 353 -15.26 -7.47 20.97
N CYS A 354 -16.32 -6.72 20.58
CA CYS A 354 -16.19 -5.29 20.26
C CYS A 354 -15.60 -4.51 21.44
N HIS A 355 -16.07 -4.76 22.66
CA HIS A 355 -15.52 -4.10 23.86
C HIS A 355 -14.02 -4.37 24.04
N ARG A 356 -13.58 -5.62 23.83
CA ARG A 356 -12.15 -5.97 23.92
C ARG A 356 -11.32 -5.26 22.88
N ALA A 357 -11.77 -5.25 21.61
CA ALA A 357 -11.07 -4.56 20.54
C ALA A 357 -11.01 -3.04 20.79
N MET A 358 -12.13 -2.42 21.23
CA MET A 358 -12.17 -1.01 21.63
C MET A 358 -11.24 -0.71 22.82
N SER A 359 -11.13 -1.64 23.76
CA SER A 359 -10.18 -1.53 24.87
C SER A 359 -8.72 -1.51 24.37
N GLY A 360 -8.41 -2.28 23.34
CA GLY A 360 -7.14 -2.22 22.63
C GLY A 360 -6.91 -0.84 21.97
N MET A 361 -7.94 -0.32 21.27
CA MET A 361 -7.91 1.02 20.66
C MET A 361 -7.64 2.11 21.71
N ALA A 362 -8.39 2.14 22.81
CA ALA A 362 -8.24 3.14 23.88
C ALA A 362 -6.84 3.17 24.49
N LYS A 363 -6.23 2.01 24.75
CA LYS A 363 -4.86 1.91 25.27
C LYS A 363 -3.84 2.48 24.28
N LYS A 364 -4.02 2.20 22.98
CA LYS A 364 -3.13 2.68 21.93
C LYS A 364 -3.30 4.18 21.70
N LEU A 365 -4.55 4.67 21.71
CA LEU A 365 -4.88 6.08 21.63
C LEU A 365 -4.20 6.88 22.74
N ARG A 366 -4.38 6.48 24.00
CA ARG A 366 -3.74 7.12 25.16
C ARG A 366 -2.22 7.24 24.99
N LYS A 367 -1.57 6.13 24.59
CA LYS A 367 -0.11 6.13 24.36
C LYS A 367 0.28 7.04 23.19
N ASN A 368 -0.57 7.14 22.16
CA ASN A 368 -0.28 7.96 20.98
C ASN A 368 -0.41 9.46 21.27
N VAL A 369 -1.46 9.88 21.96
CA VAL A 369 -1.64 11.28 22.41
C VAL A 369 -0.47 11.73 23.27
N ASN A 370 -0.09 10.93 24.29
CA ASN A 370 1.06 11.24 25.14
C ASN A 370 2.38 11.33 24.35
N ARG A 371 2.55 10.49 23.33
CA ARG A 371 3.75 10.50 22.48
C ARG A 371 3.78 11.74 21.59
N ALA A 372 2.62 12.16 21.05
CA ALA A 372 2.49 13.36 20.24
C ALA A 372 2.82 14.63 21.06
N MET A 373 2.29 14.73 22.29
CA MET A 373 2.62 15.83 23.19
C MET A 373 4.11 15.88 23.56
N ASN A 374 4.74 14.72 23.79
CA ASN A 374 6.17 14.66 24.10
C ASN A 374 7.06 15.11 22.92
N LEU A 375 6.58 15.01 21.67
CA LEU A 375 7.30 15.51 20.50
C LEU A 375 7.43 17.04 20.48
N LEU A 376 6.48 17.77 21.09
CA LEU A 376 6.58 19.23 21.22
C LEU A 376 7.81 19.64 22.05
N ASN A 377 8.13 18.88 23.11
CA ASN A 377 9.30 19.15 23.96
C ASN A 377 10.61 18.73 23.30
N GLU A 378 10.63 17.56 22.63
CA GLU A 378 11.82 17.01 21.98
C GLU A 378 11.40 16.25 20.72
N TYR A 379 11.62 16.89 19.55
CA TYR A 379 11.33 16.25 18.28
C TYR A 379 12.32 15.14 17.95
N GLN A 380 11.77 13.99 17.57
CA GLN A 380 12.54 12.85 17.06
C GLN A 380 11.77 12.21 15.90
N GLN A 381 12.38 12.13 14.71
CA GLN A 381 11.74 11.56 13.51
C GLN A 381 11.17 10.16 13.75
N SER A 382 11.88 9.30 14.47
CA SER A 382 11.42 7.95 14.78
C SER A 382 10.16 7.90 15.67
N LYS A 383 10.01 8.87 16.57
CA LYS A 383 8.81 9.03 17.41
C LYS A 383 7.64 9.60 16.59
N PHE A 384 7.91 10.55 15.70
CA PHE A 384 6.94 11.10 14.73
C PHE A 384 6.38 9.98 13.87
N ASP A 385 7.24 9.20 13.19
CA ASP A 385 6.82 8.06 12.36
C ASP A 385 5.99 7.04 13.14
N LYS A 386 6.25 6.91 14.45
CA LYS A 386 5.48 6.01 15.31
C LYS A 386 4.10 6.57 15.64
N VAL A 387 3.96 7.89 15.80
CA VAL A 387 2.65 8.55 15.97
C VAL A 387 1.80 8.35 14.73
N GLN A 388 2.33 8.59 13.54
CA GLN A 388 1.61 8.42 12.27
C GLN A 388 1.16 6.96 12.07
N ARG A 389 2.03 5.99 12.31
CA ARG A 389 1.65 4.56 12.20
C ARG A 389 0.58 4.14 13.21
N LYS A 390 0.51 4.77 14.39
CA LYS A 390 -0.52 4.46 15.39
C LYS A 390 -1.84 5.16 15.08
N GLU A 391 -1.82 6.28 14.42
CA GLU A 391 -3.02 6.91 13.86
C GLU A 391 -3.60 6.06 12.73
N ASP A 392 -2.82 5.63 11.72
CA ASP A 392 -3.25 4.65 10.71
C ASP A 392 -3.90 3.39 11.32
N LEU A 393 -3.43 2.98 12.52
CA LEU A 393 -4.00 1.84 13.23
C LEU A 393 -5.33 2.19 13.91
N ILE A 394 -5.46 3.39 14.48
CA ILE A 394 -6.70 3.87 15.11
C ILE A 394 -7.80 3.97 14.06
N ASP A 395 -7.49 4.46 12.85
CA ASP A 395 -8.41 4.47 11.70
C ASP A 395 -8.86 3.06 11.29
N LYS A 396 -7.94 2.09 11.34
CA LYS A 396 -8.32 0.68 11.11
C LYS A 396 -9.27 0.15 12.17
N TYR A 397 -9.10 0.54 13.44
CA TYR A 397 -10.06 0.18 14.49
C TYR A 397 -11.43 0.78 14.20
N GLU A 398 -11.49 2.08 13.86
CA GLU A 398 -12.75 2.75 13.48
C GLU A 398 -13.46 1.99 12.36
N SER A 399 -12.79 1.79 11.25
CA SER A 399 -13.35 1.12 10.07
C SER A 399 -13.76 -0.32 10.35
N ARG A 400 -12.91 -1.14 11.00
CA ARG A 400 -13.19 -2.55 11.26
C ARG A 400 -14.28 -2.77 12.29
N LEU A 401 -14.25 -2.01 13.39
CA LEU A 401 -15.26 -2.06 14.43
C LEU A 401 -16.58 -1.49 13.93
N GLY A 402 -16.56 -0.37 13.21
CA GLY A 402 -17.74 0.24 12.60
C GLY A 402 -18.46 -0.73 11.66
N ASP A 403 -17.73 -1.34 10.73
CA ASP A 403 -18.29 -2.35 9.82
C ASP A 403 -18.88 -3.55 10.56
N TYR A 404 -18.21 -4.04 11.60
CA TYR A 404 -18.67 -5.17 12.39
C TYR A 404 -19.93 -4.83 13.19
N LEU A 405 -19.96 -3.67 13.85
CA LEU A 405 -21.12 -3.19 14.59
C LEU A 405 -22.32 -2.93 13.66
N ILE A 406 -22.12 -2.36 12.47
CA ILE A 406 -23.18 -2.18 11.46
C ILE A 406 -23.72 -3.54 10.98
N LYS A 407 -22.85 -4.55 10.80
CA LYS A 407 -23.33 -5.92 10.50
C LYS A 407 -24.15 -6.48 11.65
N LEU A 408 -23.73 -6.24 12.88
CA LEU A 408 -24.43 -6.72 14.07
C LEU A 408 -25.84 -6.10 14.21
N THR A 409 -26.06 -4.85 13.79
CA THR A 409 -27.40 -4.22 13.82
C THR A 409 -28.45 -4.92 12.94
N LYS A 410 -28.02 -5.80 12.02
CA LYS A 410 -28.92 -6.59 11.16
C LYS A 410 -29.45 -7.84 11.85
N HIS A 411 -28.94 -8.18 13.04
CA HIS A 411 -29.37 -9.32 13.84
C HIS A 411 -30.33 -8.88 14.95
N GLU A 412 -31.17 -9.81 15.45
CA GLU A 412 -32.08 -9.51 16.54
C GLU A 412 -31.33 -9.21 17.84
N MET A 413 -31.54 -8.03 18.38
CA MET A 413 -30.93 -7.54 19.62
C MET A 413 -31.99 -7.04 20.57
N ASN A 414 -31.76 -7.22 21.87
CA ASN A 414 -32.58 -6.58 22.88
C ASN A 414 -32.19 -5.10 23.05
N THR A 415 -33.03 -4.33 23.75
CA THR A 415 -32.85 -2.88 23.94
C THR A 415 -31.50 -2.53 24.58
N ALA A 416 -31.02 -3.32 25.55
CA ALA A 416 -29.72 -3.08 26.18
C ALA A 416 -28.56 -3.30 25.23
N GLN A 417 -28.61 -4.33 24.38
CA GLN A 417 -27.61 -4.62 23.35
C GLN A 417 -27.58 -3.54 22.28
N THR A 418 -28.75 -3.06 21.84
CA THR A 418 -28.86 -1.96 20.87
C THR A 418 -28.21 -0.69 21.41
N ARG A 419 -28.44 -0.36 22.69
CA ARG A 419 -27.81 0.80 23.35
C ARG A 419 -26.30 0.66 23.41
N GLN A 420 -25.79 -0.53 23.71
CA GLN A 420 -24.37 -0.77 23.82
C GLN A 420 -23.67 -0.67 22.45
N VAL A 421 -24.31 -1.14 21.38
CA VAL A 421 -23.85 -0.96 20.01
C VAL A 421 -23.82 0.53 19.62
N SER A 422 -24.88 1.29 19.98
CA SER A 422 -24.92 2.74 19.72
C SER A 422 -23.81 3.49 20.49
N LEU A 423 -23.61 3.15 21.77
CA LEU A 423 -22.49 3.68 22.56
C LEU A 423 -21.15 3.45 21.87
N TYR A 424 -20.90 2.22 21.41
CA TYR A 424 -19.63 1.88 20.78
C TYR A 424 -19.42 2.62 19.46
N LEU A 425 -20.45 2.72 18.60
CA LEU A 425 -20.39 3.49 17.36
C LEU A 425 -20.05 4.96 17.60
N HIS A 426 -20.57 5.55 18.68
CA HIS A 426 -20.29 6.92 19.06
C HIS A 426 -18.86 7.08 19.58
N THR A 427 -18.46 6.22 20.51
CA THR A 427 -17.13 6.28 21.13
C THR A 427 -15.99 5.99 20.15
N ILE A 428 -16.21 5.11 19.17
CA ILE A 428 -15.19 4.82 18.14
C ILE A 428 -14.85 6.09 17.35
N ASN A 429 -15.87 6.84 16.95
CA ASN A 429 -15.68 8.08 16.19
C ASN A 429 -14.96 9.16 17.03
N ASP A 430 -15.32 9.30 18.33
CA ASP A 430 -14.62 10.24 19.21
C ASP A 430 -13.15 9.84 19.41
N PHE A 431 -12.85 8.55 19.54
CA PHE A 431 -11.48 8.05 19.69
C PHE A 431 -10.62 8.26 18.44
N GLU A 432 -11.20 8.08 17.25
CA GLU A 432 -10.53 8.42 15.98
C GLU A 432 -10.22 9.91 15.93
N ARG A 433 -11.20 10.78 16.23
CA ARG A 433 -10.99 12.25 16.24
C ARG A 433 -9.90 12.70 17.21
N ILE A 434 -9.79 12.07 18.37
CA ILE A 434 -8.69 12.32 19.30
C ILE A 434 -7.35 11.88 18.66
N GLY A 435 -7.34 10.77 17.94
CA GLY A 435 -6.19 10.28 17.18
C GLY A 435 -5.72 11.25 16.10
N ASP A 436 -6.65 11.79 15.31
CA ASP A 436 -6.41 12.82 14.29
C ASP A 436 -5.72 14.05 14.90
N HIS A 437 -6.25 14.57 16.03
CA HIS A 437 -5.65 15.72 16.69
C HIS A 437 -4.27 15.42 17.28
N ALA A 438 -4.02 14.19 17.75
CA ALA A 438 -2.69 13.78 18.17
C ALA A 438 -1.69 13.75 17.00
N SER A 439 -2.13 13.24 15.84
CA SER A 439 -1.34 13.27 14.60
C SER A 439 -1.04 14.70 14.16
N TYR A 440 -2.03 15.60 14.24
CA TYR A 440 -1.86 17.01 13.91
C TYR A 440 -0.86 17.71 14.85
N ILE A 441 -0.89 17.45 16.16
CA ILE A 441 0.09 17.96 17.13
C ILE A 441 1.51 17.48 16.76
N ALA A 442 1.66 16.22 16.35
CA ALA A 442 2.95 15.71 15.89
C ALA A 442 3.45 16.43 14.62
N TYR A 443 2.55 16.77 13.68
CA TYR A 443 2.89 17.59 12.51
C TYR A 443 3.34 19.00 12.91
N MET A 444 2.68 19.64 13.86
CA MET A 444 3.12 20.95 14.38
C MET A 444 4.51 20.85 14.99
N SER A 445 4.81 19.78 15.73
CA SER A 445 6.16 19.54 16.25
C SER A 445 7.22 19.36 15.14
N SER A 446 6.87 18.68 14.02
CA SER A 446 7.77 18.57 12.87
C SER A 446 8.02 19.91 12.20
N ASP A 447 6.96 20.69 12.02
CA ASP A 447 7.02 22.03 11.42
C ASP A 447 7.88 22.99 12.28
N MET A 448 7.67 22.99 13.60
CA MET A 448 8.52 23.74 14.54
C MET A 448 10.00 23.35 14.43
N HIS A 449 10.29 22.05 14.27
CA HIS A 449 11.67 21.57 14.14
C HIS A 449 12.31 22.01 12.82
N GLU A 450 11.58 21.92 11.71
CA GLU A 450 12.05 22.30 10.37
C GLU A 450 12.30 23.80 10.25
N ASN A 451 11.36 24.61 10.77
CA ASN A 451 11.40 26.08 10.73
C ASN A 451 12.20 26.68 11.89
N LYS A 452 12.66 25.86 12.86
CA LYS A 452 13.37 26.30 14.08
C LYS A 452 12.55 27.28 14.93
N THR A 453 11.23 27.11 14.89
CA THR A 453 10.28 27.90 15.68
C THR A 453 10.45 27.59 17.16
N GLN A 454 10.61 28.64 18.00
CA GLN A 454 10.80 28.50 19.45
C GLN A 454 9.84 29.40 20.20
N PHE A 455 9.16 28.83 21.19
CA PHE A 455 8.35 29.60 22.11
C PHE A 455 9.23 30.23 23.23
N SER A 456 8.77 31.34 23.83
CA SER A 456 9.38 31.88 25.02
C SER A 456 9.27 30.93 26.22
N GLU A 457 10.13 31.07 27.23
CA GLU A 457 10.06 30.24 28.45
C GLU A 457 8.68 30.33 29.11
N ASP A 458 8.11 31.55 29.23
CA ASP A 458 6.76 31.72 29.76
C ASP A 458 5.68 30.99 28.94
N ALA A 459 5.77 31.02 27.61
CA ALA A 459 4.82 30.31 26.74
C ALA A 459 4.94 28.79 26.87
N TRP A 460 6.16 28.30 27.10
CA TRP A 460 6.39 26.88 27.38
C TRP A 460 5.84 26.44 28.73
N ASP A 461 6.04 27.23 29.78
CA ASP A 461 5.53 26.94 31.11
C ASP A 461 4.00 26.93 31.11
N GLU A 462 3.36 27.89 30.46
CA GLU A 462 1.92 27.93 30.26
C GLU A 462 1.40 26.73 29.46
N LEU A 463 2.06 26.38 28.36
CA LEU A 463 1.67 25.25 27.51
C LEU A 463 1.79 23.92 28.26
N ASN A 464 2.82 23.76 29.08
CA ASN A 464 3.01 22.56 29.90
C ASN A 464 1.86 22.34 30.89
N VAL A 465 1.29 23.38 31.48
CA VAL A 465 0.12 23.25 32.35
C VAL A 465 -1.07 22.69 31.60
N VAL A 466 -1.34 23.17 30.40
CA VAL A 466 -2.44 22.63 29.56
C VAL A 466 -2.14 21.19 29.11
N MET A 467 -0.89 20.90 28.74
CA MET A 467 -0.49 19.54 28.36
C MET A 467 -0.71 18.53 29.49
N GLU A 468 -0.40 18.89 30.74
CA GLU A 468 -0.66 18.02 31.89
C GLU A 468 -2.17 17.82 32.14
N ALA A 469 -2.98 18.88 32.00
CA ALA A 469 -4.44 18.77 32.10
C ALA A 469 -5.02 17.85 31.02
N VAL A 470 -4.59 17.98 29.76
CA VAL A 470 -5.00 17.09 28.65
C VAL A 470 -4.53 15.65 28.89
N ARG A 471 -3.34 15.46 29.45
CA ARG A 471 -2.78 14.16 29.81
C ARG A 471 -3.62 13.46 30.87
N GLU A 472 -4.07 14.20 31.88
CA GLU A 472 -4.98 13.66 32.90
C GLU A 472 -6.34 13.31 32.29
N GLU A 473 -6.90 14.19 31.45
CA GLU A 473 -8.20 13.99 30.84
C GLU A 473 -8.24 12.74 29.96
N ILE A 474 -7.27 12.54 29.07
CA ILE A 474 -7.19 11.33 28.21
C ILE A 474 -6.98 10.05 29.04
N ASN A 475 -6.22 10.15 30.15
CA ASN A 475 -6.03 9.02 31.05
C ASN A 475 -7.35 8.65 31.76
N LEU A 476 -8.10 9.64 32.27
CA LEU A 476 -9.41 9.45 32.88
C LEU A 476 -10.41 8.88 31.88
N THR A 477 -10.50 9.45 30.69
CA THR A 477 -11.40 8.99 29.61
C THR A 477 -11.16 7.54 29.23
N CYS A 478 -9.90 7.19 28.92
CA CYS A 478 -9.56 5.82 28.56
C CYS A 478 -9.82 4.84 29.71
N LYS A 479 -9.49 5.21 30.95
CA LYS A 479 -9.67 4.35 32.10
C LYS A 479 -11.16 4.17 32.43
N ALA A 480 -11.96 5.24 32.43
CA ALA A 480 -13.39 5.18 32.61
C ALA A 480 -14.08 4.26 31.59
N PHE A 481 -13.66 4.33 30.33
CA PHE A 481 -14.15 3.44 29.27
C PHE A 481 -13.77 1.97 29.50
N LEU A 482 -12.50 1.72 29.84
CA LEU A 482 -11.97 0.36 30.08
C LEU A 482 -12.66 -0.35 31.25
N GLU A 483 -12.88 0.39 32.32
CA GLU A 483 -13.45 -0.13 33.58
C GLU A 483 -14.98 0.01 33.62
N ASN A 484 -15.58 0.65 32.60
CA ASN A 484 -17.01 1.04 32.57
C ASN A 484 -17.40 1.83 33.83
N ASP A 485 -16.51 2.71 34.29
CA ASP A 485 -16.64 3.47 35.52
C ASP A 485 -17.30 4.84 35.25
N LYS A 486 -18.58 4.97 35.66
CA LYS A 486 -19.37 6.17 35.49
C LYS A 486 -18.99 7.30 36.44
N GLU A 487 -18.48 6.98 37.65
CA GLU A 487 -18.03 7.98 38.61
C GLU A 487 -16.76 8.69 38.07
N MET A 488 -15.83 7.90 37.51
CA MET A 488 -14.66 8.44 36.83
C MET A 488 -15.04 9.26 35.59
N ALA A 489 -16.03 8.80 34.81
CA ALA A 489 -16.52 9.52 33.63
C ALA A 489 -17.08 10.90 33.97
N GLN A 490 -17.71 11.07 35.17
CA GLN A 490 -18.24 12.37 35.62
C GLN A 490 -17.15 13.44 35.84
N ARG A 491 -15.90 13.05 36.05
CA ARG A 491 -14.77 13.95 36.25
C ARG A 491 -14.22 14.58 34.96
N VAL A 492 -14.51 13.94 33.82
CA VAL A 492 -13.92 14.33 32.52
C VAL A 492 -14.45 15.70 32.04
N ALA A 493 -15.77 15.90 32.04
CA ALA A 493 -16.33 17.16 31.53
C ALA A 493 -15.95 18.40 32.35
N PRO A 494 -15.88 18.38 33.71
CA PRO A 494 -15.31 19.50 34.48
C PRO A 494 -13.86 19.79 34.11
N LEU A 495 -13.01 18.76 33.89
CA LEU A 495 -11.62 18.95 33.47
C LEU A 495 -11.53 19.53 32.05
N GLY A 496 -12.38 19.06 31.11
CA GLY A 496 -12.47 19.61 29.76
C GLY A 496 -12.86 21.09 29.73
N MET A 497 -13.74 21.51 30.65
CA MET A 497 -14.11 22.91 30.81
C MET A 497 -12.89 23.74 31.29
N VAL A 498 -12.10 23.22 32.21
CA VAL A 498 -10.87 23.88 32.68
C VAL A 498 -9.87 24.01 31.53
N ILE A 499 -9.66 22.93 30.73
CA ILE A 499 -8.78 22.94 29.55
C ILE A 499 -9.24 24.02 28.54
N THR A 500 -10.55 24.11 28.26
CA THR A 500 -11.11 25.11 27.37
C THR A 500 -10.81 26.53 27.88
N THR A 501 -11.05 26.79 29.16
CA THR A 501 -10.77 28.09 29.79
C THR A 501 -9.29 28.44 29.73
N LEU A 502 -8.42 27.50 30.04
CA LEU A 502 -6.96 27.66 29.94
C LEU A 502 -6.53 27.98 28.50
N CYS A 503 -7.01 27.22 27.53
CA CYS A 503 -6.68 27.46 26.12
C CYS A 503 -7.09 28.87 25.66
N ASP A 504 -8.27 29.33 26.06
CA ASP A 504 -8.74 30.67 25.69
C ASP A 504 -7.92 31.78 26.41
N GLU A 505 -7.58 31.59 27.69
CA GLU A 505 -6.69 32.52 28.42
C GLU A 505 -5.31 32.59 27.77
N LEU A 506 -4.71 31.45 27.41
CA LEU A 506 -3.39 31.39 26.77
C LEU A 506 -3.37 32.04 25.38
N LYS A 507 -4.44 31.90 24.61
CA LYS A 507 -4.59 32.61 23.34
C LYS A 507 -4.56 34.12 23.56
N MET A 508 -5.25 34.63 24.58
CA MET A 508 -5.26 36.07 24.91
C MET A 508 -3.87 36.56 25.34
N ARG A 509 -3.20 35.85 26.25
CA ARG A 509 -1.83 36.17 26.67
C ARG A 509 -0.85 36.14 25.50
N HIS A 510 -1.02 35.19 24.58
CA HIS A 510 -0.17 35.10 23.41
C HIS A 510 -0.37 36.28 22.43
N VAL A 511 -1.61 36.74 22.23
CA VAL A 511 -1.91 37.96 21.46
C VAL A 511 -1.24 39.18 22.09
N GLU A 512 -1.22 39.29 23.42
CA GLU A 512 -0.50 40.36 24.15
C GLU A 512 1.01 40.27 23.92
N ARG A 513 1.62 39.07 23.95
CA ARG A 513 3.04 38.85 23.62
C ARG A 513 3.37 39.25 22.17
N MET A 514 2.51 38.90 21.22
CA MET A 514 2.69 39.33 19.81
C MET A 514 2.60 40.87 19.68
N SER A 515 1.64 41.51 20.33
CA SER A 515 1.44 42.97 20.26
C SER A 515 2.60 43.78 20.89
N SER A 516 3.26 43.19 21.89
CA SER A 516 4.45 43.78 22.53
C SER A 516 5.77 43.46 21.78
N GLY A 517 5.73 42.71 20.69
CA GLY A 517 6.90 42.31 19.90
C GLY A 517 7.73 41.20 20.53
N GLY A 518 7.21 40.51 21.53
CA GLY A 518 7.87 39.36 22.19
C GLY A 518 7.71 38.01 21.45
N CYS A 519 6.91 37.96 20.37
CA CYS A 519 6.67 36.75 19.57
C CYS A 519 6.34 37.12 18.13
N GLY A 520 6.78 36.33 17.16
CA GLY A 520 6.46 36.50 15.75
C GLY A 520 5.08 35.95 15.37
N LEU A 521 4.65 36.23 14.14
CA LEU A 521 3.35 35.77 13.63
C LEU A 521 3.32 34.24 13.44
N GLU A 522 4.43 33.66 13.03
CA GLU A 522 4.57 32.22 12.76
C GLU A 522 4.46 31.42 14.06
N GLU A 523 5.21 31.82 15.09
CA GLU A 523 5.12 31.24 16.44
C GLU A 523 3.70 31.35 17.00
N GLY A 524 3.03 32.50 16.77
CA GLY A 524 1.67 32.74 17.19
C GLY A 524 0.65 31.81 16.56
N THR A 525 0.81 31.50 15.29
CA THR A 525 -0.07 30.58 14.56
C THR A 525 0.07 29.17 15.09
N VAL A 526 1.32 28.68 15.19
CA VAL A 526 1.61 27.31 15.68
C VAL A 526 1.11 27.13 17.10
N PHE A 527 1.35 28.09 18.00
CA PHE A 527 0.87 28.05 19.38
C PHE A 527 -0.66 27.94 19.44
N THR A 528 -1.36 28.77 18.67
CA THR A 528 -2.82 28.78 18.61
C THR A 528 -3.38 27.45 18.08
N ASP A 529 -2.73 26.85 17.08
CA ASP A 529 -3.15 25.58 16.48
C ASP A 529 -2.96 24.40 17.44
N ILE A 530 -1.88 24.41 18.23
CA ILE A 530 -1.68 23.43 19.31
C ILE A 530 -2.81 23.54 20.34
N LEU A 531 -3.12 24.75 20.82
CA LEU A 531 -4.20 24.99 21.79
C LEU A 531 -5.57 24.59 21.23
N ASN A 532 -5.84 24.84 19.94
CA ASN A 532 -7.06 24.40 19.28
C ASN A 532 -7.17 22.87 19.27
N SER A 533 -6.06 22.17 19.01
CA SER A 533 -6.04 20.69 19.04
C SER A 533 -6.29 20.15 20.45
N PHE A 534 -5.72 20.75 21.48
CA PHE A 534 -6.00 20.37 22.88
C PHE A 534 -7.47 20.57 23.25
N ASN A 535 -8.06 21.71 22.87
CA ASN A 535 -9.47 21.97 23.10
C ASN A 535 -10.38 20.95 22.38
N ARG A 536 -10.02 20.53 21.18
CA ARG A 536 -10.76 19.50 20.42
C ARG A 536 -10.63 18.11 21.06
N ILE A 537 -9.43 17.75 21.52
CA ILE A 537 -9.23 16.50 22.27
C ILE A 537 -10.14 16.47 23.50
N ALA A 538 -10.18 17.57 24.28
CA ALA A 538 -11.03 17.68 25.46
C ALA A 538 -12.51 17.56 25.11
N ALA A 539 -12.98 18.19 24.05
CA ALA A 539 -14.36 18.09 23.60
C ALA A 539 -14.77 16.65 23.23
N HIS A 540 -13.89 15.90 22.53
CA HIS A 540 -14.16 14.51 22.18
C HIS A 540 -14.07 13.56 23.37
N CYS A 541 -13.17 13.81 24.32
CA CYS A 541 -13.14 13.09 25.60
C CYS A 541 -14.46 13.25 26.37
N ALA A 542 -14.97 14.48 26.49
CA ALA A 542 -16.25 14.76 27.13
C ALA A 542 -17.40 14.10 26.39
N SER A 543 -17.44 14.14 25.05
CA SER A 543 -18.46 13.49 24.21
C SER A 543 -18.52 11.97 24.44
N ALA A 544 -17.37 11.28 24.42
CA ALA A 544 -17.29 9.84 24.68
C ALA A 544 -17.80 9.49 26.09
N MET A 545 -17.51 10.31 27.09
CA MET A 545 -17.95 10.07 28.48
C MET A 545 -19.44 10.36 28.69
N VAL A 546 -20.01 11.36 28.00
CA VAL A 546 -21.45 11.61 27.95
C VAL A 546 -22.18 10.37 27.41
N ALA A 547 -21.67 9.79 26.33
CA ALA A 547 -22.24 8.57 25.77
C ALA A 547 -22.17 7.39 26.76
N LEU A 548 -21.06 7.22 27.47
CA LEU A 548 -20.90 6.17 28.50
C LEU A 548 -21.89 6.34 29.66
N MET A 549 -22.08 7.54 30.16
CA MET A 549 -23.01 7.80 31.27
C MET A 549 -24.48 7.60 30.90
N ASN A 550 -24.83 7.86 29.62
CA ASN A 550 -26.19 7.69 29.13
C ASN A 550 -26.51 6.24 28.70
N SER A 551 -25.58 5.33 28.77
CA SER A 551 -25.74 3.95 28.30
C SER A 551 -26.92 3.20 28.93
N ASP A 552 -27.41 3.61 30.15
CA ASP A 552 -28.52 2.98 30.86
C ASP A 552 -29.86 3.71 30.67
N LYS A 553 -29.90 4.90 30.08
CA LYS A 553 -31.13 5.70 29.96
C LYS A 553 -32.00 5.23 28.79
N GLU A 554 -33.34 5.29 28.92
CA GLU A 554 -34.30 4.77 27.91
C GLU A 554 -34.28 5.50 26.57
N ASN A 555 -33.93 6.77 26.52
CA ASN A 555 -33.81 7.56 25.29
C ASN A 555 -32.37 8.03 25.12
N MET A 556 -31.64 7.38 24.21
CA MET A 556 -30.40 7.93 23.64
C MET A 556 -30.76 8.99 22.59
N ASP A 557 -31.02 10.21 23.03
CA ASP A 557 -31.14 11.34 22.13
C ASP A 557 -29.72 11.90 21.93
N THR A 558 -29.07 11.53 20.82
CA THR A 558 -27.69 11.91 20.50
C THR A 558 -27.53 13.42 20.23
N HIS A 559 -28.62 14.16 20.20
CA HIS A 559 -28.67 15.62 20.01
C HIS A 559 -29.00 16.39 21.30
N ILE A 560 -29.01 15.73 22.48
CA ILE A 560 -29.19 16.46 23.74
C ILE A 560 -27.88 17.19 24.05
N HIS A 561 -27.91 18.52 23.92
CA HIS A 561 -26.87 19.41 24.41
C HIS A 561 -26.41 19.02 25.82
N ASP A 562 -25.12 19.13 26.08
CA ASP A 562 -24.37 18.79 27.31
C ASP A 562 -25.07 19.17 28.64
N SER A 563 -25.92 20.19 28.63
CA SER A 563 -26.60 20.76 29.80
C SER A 563 -27.60 19.85 30.52
N LYS A 564 -28.10 18.75 29.89
CA LYS A 564 -29.03 17.80 30.54
C LYS A 564 -28.35 16.55 31.12
N VAL A 565 -27.17 16.23 30.64
CA VAL A 565 -26.40 15.03 31.07
C VAL A 565 -25.44 15.39 32.19
N TYR A 566 -24.83 16.55 32.08
CA TYR A 566 -24.10 17.23 33.14
C TYR A 566 -24.88 18.48 33.54
N PRO A 567 -25.73 18.43 34.56
CA PRO A 567 -26.24 19.67 35.11
C PRO A 567 -25.03 20.45 35.63
N SER A 568 -24.62 21.48 34.90
CA SER A 568 -23.57 22.40 35.34
C SER A 568 -23.83 23.01 36.72
N ASP A 569 -25.04 22.82 37.22
CA ASP A 569 -25.53 23.21 38.54
C ASP A 569 -25.41 22.14 39.63
N SER A 570 -24.99 20.88 39.29
CA SER A 570 -24.81 19.85 40.32
C SER A 570 -23.66 20.21 41.26
N SER A 571 -23.82 19.90 42.54
CA SER A 571 -22.77 20.18 43.54
C SER A 571 -21.46 19.41 43.25
N GLU A 572 -21.57 18.23 42.68
CA GLU A 572 -20.44 17.37 42.30
C GLU A 572 -19.65 17.97 41.15
N TYR A 573 -20.33 18.43 40.07
CA TYR A 573 -19.66 19.12 38.95
C TYR A 573 -18.88 20.36 39.41
N LYS A 574 -19.51 21.21 40.26
CA LYS A 574 -18.88 22.40 40.83
C LYS A 574 -17.66 22.07 41.70
N THR A 575 -17.76 20.96 42.44
CA THR A 575 -16.66 20.50 43.30
C THR A 575 -15.45 20.08 42.42
N TYR A 576 -15.65 19.25 41.40
CA TYR A 576 -14.58 18.81 40.49
C TYR A 576 -14.01 20.01 39.68
N LEU A 577 -14.88 20.91 39.22
CA LEU A 577 -14.45 22.11 38.50
C LEU A 577 -13.54 22.97 39.36
N ASN A 578 -13.89 23.20 40.65
CA ASN A 578 -13.07 23.95 41.58
C ASN A 578 -11.74 23.24 41.91
N GLU A 579 -11.75 21.91 42.06
CA GLU A 579 -10.56 21.07 42.28
C GLU A 579 -9.57 21.24 41.11
N TYR A 580 -10.05 21.12 39.86
CA TYR A 580 -9.20 21.24 38.68
C TYR A 580 -8.76 22.69 38.41
N ASN A 581 -9.60 23.69 38.66
CA ASN A 581 -9.18 25.10 38.56
C ASN A 581 -8.02 25.45 39.54
N GLN A 582 -8.07 24.88 40.75
CA GLN A 582 -6.97 25.06 41.70
C GLN A 582 -5.72 24.29 41.29
N LYS A 583 -5.88 23.08 40.74
CA LYS A 583 -4.78 22.21 40.33
C LYS A 583 -4.00 22.79 39.15
N TYR A 584 -4.70 23.39 38.18
CA TYR A 584 -4.14 23.85 36.92
C TYR A 584 -4.15 25.41 36.82
N GLU A 585 -4.03 26.10 37.95
CA GLU A 585 -3.97 27.57 38.01
C GLU A 585 -2.66 28.06 37.38
N ILE A 586 -2.75 28.91 36.32
CA ILE A 586 -1.61 29.57 35.73
C ILE A 586 -1.25 30.80 36.58
N LYS A 587 -0.11 30.77 37.23
CA LYS A 587 0.37 31.87 38.06
C LYS A 587 0.70 33.09 37.21
N LYS A 588 0.38 34.27 37.73
CA LYS A 588 0.75 35.57 37.11
C LYS A 588 2.23 35.83 37.35
N ASP A 589 2.92 36.23 36.27
CA ASP A 589 4.31 36.71 36.16
C ASP A 589 5.18 36.64 37.43
N GLY A 590 6.24 35.83 37.41
CA GLY A 590 7.41 35.94 38.27
C GLY A 590 7.67 34.85 39.30
N GLU A 591 6.85 33.80 39.45
CA GLU A 591 7.15 32.65 40.29
C GLU A 591 7.44 31.37 39.45
N HIS A 592 8.71 31.02 39.32
CA HIS A 592 9.15 29.79 38.68
C HIS A 592 8.54 28.55 39.36
N MET A 593 7.88 27.69 38.58
CA MET A 593 7.43 26.37 39.06
C MET A 593 8.64 25.47 39.34
N ARG A 594 8.68 24.90 40.55
CA ARG A 594 9.54 23.73 40.81
C ARG A 594 8.99 22.52 40.02
N SER A 595 9.86 21.93 39.22
CA SER A 595 9.59 20.71 38.45
C SER A 595 8.88 19.64 39.27
N MET A 596 7.64 19.27 38.91
CA MET A 596 7.07 18.00 39.30
C MET A 596 7.77 16.94 38.44
N GLU A 597 8.48 16.01 39.08
CA GLU A 597 9.04 14.84 38.40
C GLU A 597 7.91 14.03 37.74
N PRO A 598 8.06 13.61 36.50
CA PRO A 598 7.06 12.78 35.86
C PRO A 598 7.02 11.39 36.55
N GLU A 599 5.85 11.01 37.05
CA GLU A 599 5.63 9.61 37.45
C GLU A 599 5.88 8.71 36.24
N GLU A 600 6.86 7.81 36.34
CA GLU A 600 7.12 6.77 35.37
C GLU A 600 5.89 5.85 35.28
N VAL A 601 5.13 5.98 34.19
CA VAL A 601 4.03 5.06 33.83
C VAL A 601 4.64 3.92 33.01
N GLU A 602 4.88 2.77 33.64
CA GLU A 602 5.19 1.47 33.00
C GLU A 602 4.14 1.04 31.96
#